data_18128922c7a01b359849adfc9a868226
#
_entry.id   18128922c7a01b359849adfc9a868226
#
_cell.length_a   1.000
_cell.length_b   1.000
_cell.length_c   1.000
_cell.angle_alpha   90.00
_cell.angle_beta   90.00
_cell.angle_gamma   90.00
#
_symmetry.space_group_name_H-M   'P 1'
#
loop_
_entity.id
_entity.type
_entity.pdbx_description
1 polymer ?
#
loop_
_entity_poly.entity_id
_entity_poly.type
_entity_poly.pdbx_seq_one_letter_code
_entity_poly.pdbx_strand_id
1 'polypeptide(L)'
;MSEKKQSKQHSVGRPRSEASKTAILNATIDLLEETGYSTLTIEAIAARAGVGKATIYRWWPNKSILVLDAFLMSTESRLFFQENTSIRENFCQQLHTLANVFNSILGRTVVALVAESGEDSELAKAFYTNYLKPRREDAILILEHAIAQGEIQAGINLDVVSDMLYGPIYFRILIYKEKVDSKFIDSLVGQVMKGIGAP
;
A
#
# COMPACT_ATOMS: atom_id res chain seq x y z
N MET A 1 -47.27 43.35 -10.90
CA MET A 1 -46.52 42.97 -9.70
C MET A 1 -46.35 41.47 -9.72
N SER A 2 -45.17 40.98 -10.12
CA SER A 2 -44.84 39.55 -10.14
C SER A 2 -43.53 39.38 -9.41
N GLU A 3 -43.61 38.79 -8.22
CA GLU A 3 -42.46 38.44 -7.40
C GLU A 3 -41.71 37.24 -7.98
N LYS A 4 -40.46 37.46 -8.34
CA LYS A 4 -39.52 36.38 -8.67
C LYS A 4 -39.02 35.70 -7.37
N LYS A 5 -39.48 34.49 -7.09
CA LYS A 5 -38.87 33.63 -6.10
C LYS A 5 -37.47 33.21 -6.60
N GLN A 6 -36.43 33.72 -5.97
CA GLN A 6 -35.06 33.22 -6.11
C GLN A 6 -34.96 31.89 -5.37
N SER A 7 -34.73 30.82 -6.12
CA SER A 7 -34.38 29.52 -5.57
C SER A 7 -32.93 29.54 -5.06
N LYS A 8 -32.75 29.41 -3.75
CA LYS A 8 -31.44 29.15 -3.13
C LYS A 8 -30.94 27.77 -3.56
N GLN A 9 -29.99 27.74 -4.47
CA GLN A 9 -29.22 26.53 -4.72
C GLN A 9 -28.38 26.23 -3.47
N HIS A 10 -28.73 25.18 -2.74
CA HIS A 10 -27.89 24.58 -1.72
C HIS A 10 -26.75 23.86 -2.43
N SER A 11 -25.55 24.40 -2.35
CA SER A 11 -24.33 23.71 -2.75
C SER A 11 -24.04 22.59 -1.74
N VAL A 12 -24.36 21.38 -2.14
CA VAL A 12 -24.28 20.19 -1.32
C VAL A 12 -22.83 19.72 -1.17
N GLY A 13 -22.33 19.73 0.02
CA GLY A 13 -21.65 18.66 0.76
C GLY A 13 -20.31 18.07 0.32
N ARG A 14 -19.75 18.33 -0.86
CA ARG A 14 -18.55 17.67 -1.36
C ARG A 14 -17.22 18.09 -0.68
N PRO A 15 -16.91 19.39 -0.46
CA PRO A 15 -15.59 19.79 0.08
C PRO A 15 -15.36 19.38 1.55
N ARG A 16 -16.38 19.46 2.40
CA ARG A 16 -16.27 19.12 3.85
C ARG A 16 -16.13 17.62 4.09
N SER A 17 -16.69 16.80 3.24
CA SER A 17 -16.63 15.32 3.35
C SER A 17 -15.22 14.80 3.09
N GLU A 18 -14.56 15.26 2.03
CA GLU A 18 -13.19 14.83 1.68
C GLU A 18 -12.16 15.38 2.69
N ALA A 19 -12.29 16.64 3.13
CA ALA A 19 -11.43 17.21 4.16
C ALA A 19 -11.54 16.41 5.49
N SER A 20 -12.75 16.00 5.87
CA SER A 20 -12.95 15.17 7.05
C SER A 20 -12.35 13.77 6.89
N LYS A 21 -12.48 13.17 5.71
CA LYS A 21 -11.86 11.86 5.40
C LYS A 21 -10.35 11.94 5.55
N THR A 22 -9.71 12.91 4.92
CA THR A 22 -8.26 13.13 5.01
C THR A 22 -7.81 13.38 6.46
N ALA A 23 -8.54 14.20 7.22
CA ALA A 23 -8.23 14.46 8.62
C ALA A 23 -8.30 13.18 9.48
N ILE A 24 -9.29 12.31 9.25
CA ILE A 24 -9.41 11.02 9.95
C ILE A 24 -8.24 10.09 9.60
N LEU A 25 -7.88 9.98 8.32
CA LEU A 25 -6.77 9.13 7.88
C LEU A 25 -5.44 9.61 8.45
N ASN A 26 -5.15 10.92 8.43
CA ASN A 26 -3.95 11.48 9.05
C ASN A 26 -3.91 11.24 10.55
N ALA A 27 -5.02 11.52 11.27
CA ALA A 27 -5.12 11.25 12.70
C ALA A 27 -4.90 9.76 13.04
N THR A 28 -5.30 8.85 12.15
CA THR A 28 -5.08 7.41 12.30
C THR A 28 -3.60 7.07 12.18
N ILE A 29 -2.88 7.65 11.20
CA ILE A 29 -1.44 7.45 11.04
C ILE A 29 -0.69 7.97 12.27
N ASP A 30 -0.93 9.24 12.64
CA ASP A 30 -0.24 9.88 13.76
C ASP A 30 -0.41 9.09 15.06
N LEU A 31 -1.66 8.72 15.40
CA LEU A 31 -1.94 7.96 16.62
C LEU A 31 -1.37 6.54 16.58
N LEU A 32 -1.38 5.90 15.41
CA LEU A 32 -0.76 4.57 15.26
C LEU A 32 0.74 4.62 15.51
N GLU A 33 1.42 5.66 15.04
CA GLU A 33 2.86 5.87 15.27
C GLU A 33 3.16 6.20 16.73
N GLU A 34 2.31 7.01 17.38
CA GLU A 34 2.48 7.42 18.77
C GLU A 34 2.23 6.28 19.77
N THR A 35 1.19 5.47 19.54
CA THR A 35 0.66 4.56 20.57
C THR A 35 0.59 3.08 20.17
N GLY A 36 0.75 2.77 18.89
CA GLY A 36 0.59 1.44 18.34
C GLY A 36 -0.87 1.00 18.15
N TYR A 37 -1.06 -0.11 17.42
CA TYR A 37 -2.40 -0.57 17.01
C TYR A 37 -3.28 -1.05 18.18
N SER A 38 -2.69 -1.67 19.20
CA SER A 38 -3.44 -2.21 20.35
C SER A 38 -4.15 -1.11 21.16
N THR A 39 -3.53 0.05 21.28
CA THR A 39 -4.04 1.22 22.01
C THR A 39 -4.87 2.17 21.13
N LEU A 40 -4.76 2.05 19.82
CA LEU A 40 -5.52 2.87 18.87
C LEU A 40 -7.02 2.61 19.00
N THR A 41 -7.82 3.68 19.25
CA THR A 41 -9.27 3.61 19.36
C THR A 41 -9.96 4.57 18.40
N ILE A 42 -11.18 4.25 17.99
CA ILE A 42 -12.02 5.15 17.17
C ILE A 42 -12.31 6.46 17.89
N GLU A 43 -12.43 6.43 19.22
CA GLU A 43 -12.62 7.60 20.06
C GLU A 43 -11.43 8.57 19.96
N ALA A 44 -10.21 8.05 20.09
CA ALA A 44 -8.99 8.85 19.99
C ALA A 44 -8.83 9.46 18.59
N ILE A 45 -9.10 8.66 17.55
CA ILE A 45 -9.06 9.13 16.15
C ILE A 45 -10.10 10.24 15.92
N ALA A 46 -11.34 10.05 16.40
CA ALA A 46 -12.40 11.04 16.25
C ALA A 46 -12.04 12.35 16.96
N ALA A 47 -11.52 12.28 18.19
CA ALA A 47 -11.06 13.43 18.95
C ALA A 47 -9.91 14.19 18.23
N ARG A 48 -8.89 13.46 17.75
CA ARG A 48 -7.73 14.01 17.02
C ARG A 48 -8.14 14.66 15.70
N ALA A 49 -9.07 14.04 14.97
CA ALA A 49 -9.58 14.56 13.69
C ALA A 49 -10.65 15.65 13.83
N GLY A 50 -11.12 15.95 15.05
CA GLY A 50 -12.17 16.94 15.29
C GLY A 50 -13.53 16.55 14.71
N VAL A 51 -13.87 15.24 14.70
CA VAL A 51 -15.13 14.72 14.15
C VAL A 51 -15.87 13.84 15.18
N GLY A 52 -17.16 13.61 14.93
CA GLY A 52 -17.91 12.62 15.71
C GLY A 52 -17.62 11.18 15.24
N LYS A 53 -17.67 10.18 16.14
CA LYS A 53 -17.50 8.74 15.82
C LYS A 53 -18.44 8.27 14.68
N ALA A 54 -19.67 8.76 14.63
CA ALA A 54 -20.61 8.45 13.57
C ALA A 54 -20.11 8.85 12.17
N THR A 55 -19.26 9.90 12.09
CA THR A 55 -18.62 10.29 10.84
C THR A 55 -17.61 9.25 10.38
N ILE A 56 -16.84 8.65 11.31
CA ILE A 56 -15.89 7.58 11.00
C ILE A 56 -16.63 6.33 10.53
N TYR A 57 -17.62 5.85 11.30
CA TYR A 57 -18.36 4.63 10.97
C TYR A 57 -19.18 4.72 9.67
N ARG A 58 -19.44 5.93 9.17
CA ARG A 58 -20.06 6.12 7.85
C ARG A 58 -19.12 5.71 6.70
N TRP A 59 -17.81 5.82 6.89
CA TRP A 59 -16.80 5.50 5.89
C TRP A 59 -16.16 4.12 6.10
N TRP A 60 -15.93 3.75 7.35
CA TRP A 60 -15.19 2.54 7.71
C TRP A 60 -15.96 1.71 8.73
N PRO A 61 -16.29 0.46 8.39
CA PRO A 61 -17.08 -0.41 9.30
C PRO A 61 -16.30 -0.79 10.57
N ASN A 62 -14.97 -0.78 10.50
CA ASN A 62 -14.10 -1.14 11.63
C ASN A 62 -12.73 -0.46 11.56
N LYS A 63 -11.97 -0.58 12.64
CA LYS A 63 -10.63 0.00 12.81
C LYS A 63 -9.62 -0.55 11.80
N SER A 64 -9.68 -1.84 11.46
CA SER A 64 -8.70 -2.47 10.57
C SER A 64 -8.83 -1.94 9.13
N ILE A 65 -10.05 -1.76 8.64
CA ILE A 65 -10.31 -1.16 7.31
C ILE A 65 -9.90 0.31 7.30
N LEU A 66 -10.13 1.07 8.39
CA LEU A 66 -9.65 2.45 8.51
C LEU A 66 -8.12 2.53 8.44
N VAL A 67 -7.41 1.64 9.14
CA VAL A 67 -5.93 1.58 9.12
C VAL A 67 -5.42 1.17 7.73
N LEU A 68 -6.10 0.27 7.04
CA LEU A 68 -5.78 -0.07 5.65
C LEU A 68 -5.95 1.13 4.72
N ASP A 69 -7.06 1.88 4.83
CA ASP A 69 -7.27 3.09 4.01
C ASP A 69 -6.22 4.17 4.29
N ALA A 70 -5.82 4.34 5.56
CA ALA A 70 -4.73 5.24 5.94
C ALA A 70 -3.39 4.81 5.31
N PHE A 71 -3.12 3.51 5.29
CA PHE A 71 -1.96 2.94 4.61
C PHE A 71 -2.01 3.17 3.09
N LEU A 72 -3.15 2.90 2.45
CA LEU A 72 -3.32 3.12 1.00
C LEU A 72 -3.16 4.60 0.63
N MET A 73 -3.62 5.52 1.48
CA MET A 73 -3.42 6.96 1.29
C MET A 73 -1.93 7.35 1.40
N SER A 74 -1.19 6.72 2.30
CA SER A 74 0.23 7.04 2.56
C SER A 74 1.20 6.39 1.57
N THR A 75 0.71 5.44 0.75
CA THR A 75 1.53 4.71 -0.20
C THR A 75 1.09 5.00 -1.63
N GLU A 76 2.06 5.20 -2.52
CA GLU A 76 1.73 5.32 -3.94
C GLU A 76 1.13 4.03 -4.47
N SER A 77 0.07 4.15 -5.26
CA SER A 77 -0.69 3.00 -5.76
C SER A 77 0.03 2.23 -6.87
N ARG A 78 1.00 2.85 -7.55
CA ARG A 78 1.73 2.24 -8.68
C ARG A 78 3.22 2.29 -8.50
N LEU A 79 3.89 1.30 -9.09
CA LEU A 79 5.34 1.30 -9.23
C LEU A 79 5.72 2.14 -10.45
N PHE A 80 6.73 2.99 -10.31
CA PHE A 80 7.24 3.76 -11.45
C PHE A 80 8.36 2.98 -12.13
N PHE A 81 8.17 2.67 -13.40
CA PHE A 81 9.21 2.14 -14.27
C PHE A 81 10.01 3.31 -14.87
N GLN A 82 11.33 3.24 -14.75
CA GLN A 82 12.23 4.19 -15.41
C GLN A 82 12.77 3.57 -16.69
N GLU A 83 12.33 4.07 -17.83
CA GLU A 83 12.63 3.51 -19.16
C GLU A 83 14.13 3.47 -19.50
N ASN A 84 14.94 4.33 -18.88
CA ASN A 84 16.38 4.46 -19.18
C ASN A 84 17.28 3.79 -18.14
N THR A 85 16.74 2.92 -17.30
CA THR A 85 17.51 2.18 -16.29
C THR A 85 17.37 0.67 -16.52
N SER A 86 18.39 -0.10 -16.12
CA SER A 86 18.35 -1.55 -16.21
C SER A 86 17.21 -2.14 -15.36
N ILE A 87 16.72 -3.32 -15.75
CA ILE A 87 15.72 -4.07 -14.98
C ILE A 87 16.17 -4.27 -13.53
N ARG A 88 17.47 -4.54 -13.31
CA ARG A 88 18.05 -4.69 -11.98
C ARG A 88 17.89 -3.42 -11.14
N GLU A 89 18.22 -2.25 -11.68
CA GLU A 89 18.13 -0.96 -10.99
C GLU A 89 16.68 -0.63 -10.67
N ASN A 90 15.76 -0.87 -11.63
CA ASN A 90 14.32 -0.70 -11.41
C ASN A 90 13.83 -1.52 -10.22
N PHE A 91 14.15 -2.82 -10.15
CA PHE A 91 13.74 -3.66 -9.02
C PHE A 91 14.46 -3.29 -7.72
N CYS A 92 15.74 -2.94 -7.75
CA CYS A 92 16.41 -2.43 -6.55
C CYS A 92 15.66 -1.22 -5.97
N GLN A 93 15.38 -0.22 -6.78
CA GLN A 93 14.69 1.01 -6.34
C GLN A 93 13.28 0.72 -5.81
N GLN A 94 12.52 -0.11 -6.51
CA GLN A 94 11.16 -0.47 -6.10
C GLN A 94 11.17 -1.25 -4.77
N LEU A 95 12.05 -2.24 -4.62
CA LEU A 95 12.11 -3.06 -3.41
C LEU A 95 12.67 -2.28 -2.22
N HIS A 96 13.57 -1.31 -2.44
CA HIS A 96 13.97 -0.36 -1.39
C HIS A 96 12.79 0.48 -0.91
N THR A 97 11.98 1.00 -1.84
CA THR A 97 10.76 1.74 -1.51
C THR A 97 9.78 0.87 -0.73
N LEU A 98 9.54 -0.36 -1.19
CA LEU A 98 8.69 -1.34 -0.51
C LEU A 98 9.20 -1.67 0.90
N ALA A 99 10.52 -1.88 1.05
CA ALA A 99 11.14 -2.14 2.34
C ALA A 99 10.94 -0.97 3.32
N ASN A 100 11.07 0.27 2.86
CA ASN A 100 10.80 1.45 3.68
C ASN A 100 9.34 1.51 4.15
N VAL A 101 8.39 1.25 3.25
CA VAL A 101 6.96 1.18 3.59
C VAL A 101 6.72 0.13 4.68
N PHE A 102 7.19 -1.10 4.50
CA PHE A 102 6.93 -2.18 5.44
C PHE A 102 7.85 -2.21 6.67
N ASN A 103 8.90 -1.42 6.69
CA ASN A 103 9.66 -1.16 7.91
C ASN A 103 8.99 -0.14 8.84
N SER A 104 8.03 0.67 8.33
CA SER A 104 7.24 1.59 9.15
C SER A 104 6.28 0.86 10.10
N ILE A 105 5.84 1.53 11.16
CA ILE A 105 4.83 1.00 12.09
C ILE A 105 3.53 0.69 11.33
N LEU A 106 3.08 1.61 10.50
CA LEU A 106 1.86 1.46 9.71
C LEU A 106 1.93 0.25 8.77
N GLY A 107 3.01 0.11 7.99
CA GLY A 107 3.20 -1.00 7.06
C GLY A 107 3.26 -2.36 7.77
N ARG A 108 4.02 -2.47 8.88
CA ARG A 108 4.07 -3.68 9.71
C ARG A 108 2.70 -4.03 10.29
N THR A 109 1.97 -3.04 10.76
CA THR A 109 0.62 -3.24 11.32
C THR A 109 -0.33 -3.78 10.26
N VAL A 110 -0.36 -3.19 9.07
CA VAL A 110 -1.27 -3.64 7.99
C VAL A 110 -0.95 -5.08 7.58
N VAL A 111 0.32 -5.40 7.34
CA VAL A 111 0.71 -6.76 6.94
C VAL A 111 0.38 -7.79 8.02
N ALA A 112 0.58 -7.46 9.31
CA ALA A 112 0.20 -8.33 10.42
C ALA A 112 -1.32 -8.53 10.49
N LEU A 113 -2.11 -7.46 10.38
CA LEU A 113 -3.58 -7.53 10.38
C LEU A 113 -4.11 -8.38 9.21
N VAL A 114 -3.53 -8.24 8.04
CA VAL A 114 -3.91 -9.06 6.86
C VAL A 114 -3.55 -10.52 7.11
N ALA A 115 -2.36 -10.82 7.62
CA ALA A 115 -1.93 -12.19 7.91
C ALA A 115 -2.76 -12.89 9.00
N GLU A 116 -3.27 -12.13 9.99
CA GLU A 116 -4.15 -12.62 11.04
C GLU A 116 -5.62 -12.71 10.62
N SER A 117 -6.01 -12.01 9.56
CA SER A 117 -7.37 -12.07 9.02
C SER A 117 -7.56 -13.35 8.22
N GLY A 118 -8.75 -13.97 8.27
CA GLY A 118 -9.06 -15.14 7.45
C GLY A 118 -8.98 -14.83 5.94
N GLU A 119 -8.78 -15.86 5.12
CA GLU A 119 -8.65 -15.76 3.65
C GLU A 119 -9.82 -15.01 2.99
N ASP A 120 -11.02 -15.20 3.50
CA ASP A 120 -12.25 -14.56 3.00
C ASP A 120 -12.56 -13.20 3.64
N SER A 121 -11.67 -12.67 4.47
CA SER A 121 -11.90 -11.41 5.15
C SER A 121 -11.98 -10.24 4.17
N GLU A 122 -12.82 -9.26 4.50
CA GLU A 122 -12.90 -7.99 3.76
C GLU A 122 -11.54 -7.27 3.72
N LEU A 123 -10.79 -7.34 4.81
CA LEU A 123 -9.46 -6.72 4.91
C LEU A 123 -8.45 -7.36 3.94
N ALA A 124 -8.38 -8.69 3.88
CA ALA A 124 -7.48 -9.40 2.97
C ALA A 124 -7.84 -9.12 1.50
N LYS A 125 -9.13 -9.16 1.16
CA LYS A 125 -9.63 -8.85 -0.18
C LYS A 125 -9.33 -7.40 -0.58
N ALA A 126 -9.55 -6.45 0.32
CA ALA A 126 -9.27 -5.04 0.06
C ALA A 126 -7.77 -4.77 -0.11
N PHE A 127 -6.91 -5.37 0.73
CA PHE A 127 -5.46 -5.27 0.60
C PHE A 127 -4.96 -5.88 -0.72
N TYR A 128 -5.44 -7.07 -1.07
CA TYR A 128 -5.10 -7.69 -2.34
C TYR A 128 -5.49 -6.81 -3.53
N THR A 129 -6.75 -6.36 -3.58
CA THR A 129 -7.29 -5.64 -4.73
C THR A 129 -6.69 -4.24 -4.89
N ASN A 130 -6.49 -3.51 -3.78
CA ASN A 130 -6.10 -2.11 -3.82
C ASN A 130 -4.59 -1.88 -3.65
N TYR A 131 -3.84 -2.89 -3.16
CA TYR A 131 -2.41 -2.77 -2.94
C TYR A 131 -1.58 -3.79 -3.72
N LEU A 132 -1.82 -5.10 -3.54
CA LEU A 132 -0.96 -6.14 -4.12
C LEU A 132 -1.16 -6.29 -5.62
N LYS A 133 -2.41 -6.43 -6.07
CA LYS A 133 -2.73 -6.71 -7.47
C LYS A 133 -2.18 -5.65 -8.44
N PRO A 134 -2.38 -4.33 -8.23
CA PRO A 134 -1.84 -3.33 -9.14
C PRO A 134 -0.30 -3.38 -9.23
N ARG A 135 0.39 -3.61 -8.11
CA ARG A 135 1.85 -3.71 -8.07
C ARG A 135 2.38 -4.96 -8.75
N ARG A 136 1.66 -6.09 -8.60
CA ARG A 136 2.00 -7.31 -9.31
C ARG A 136 1.85 -7.13 -10.83
N GLU A 137 0.77 -6.50 -11.28
CA GLU A 137 0.56 -6.18 -12.70
C GLU A 137 1.67 -5.28 -13.24
N ASP A 138 2.02 -4.22 -12.52
CA ASP A 138 3.14 -3.34 -12.90
C ASP A 138 4.48 -4.10 -12.96
N ALA A 139 4.76 -4.98 -11.99
CA ALA A 139 5.99 -5.79 -11.98
C ALA A 139 6.06 -6.76 -13.17
N ILE A 140 4.95 -7.38 -13.54
CA ILE A 140 4.88 -8.27 -14.73
C ILE A 140 5.16 -7.46 -16.01
N LEU A 141 4.56 -6.28 -16.17
CA LEU A 141 4.83 -5.42 -17.32
C LEU A 141 6.31 -5.01 -17.43
N ILE A 142 6.95 -4.73 -16.30
CA ILE A 142 8.39 -4.43 -16.24
C ILE A 142 9.22 -5.64 -16.71
N LEU A 143 8.87 -6.85 -16.26
CA LEU A 143 9.56 -8.09 -16.67
C LEU A 143 9.33 -8.38 -18.16
N GLU A 144 8.12 -8.21 -18.68
CA GLU A 144 7.82 -8.37 -20.12
C GLU A 144 8.65 -7.40 -20.97
N HIS A 145 8.76 -6.15 -20.53
CA HIS A 145 9.60 -5.15 -21.20
C HIS A 145 11.09 -5.58 -21.20
N ALA A 146 11.60 -6.08 -20.07
CA ALA A 146 12.98 -6.55 -19.97
C ALA A 146 13.28 -7.77 -20.87
N ILE A 147 12.30 -8.67 -21.07
CA ILE A 147 12.40 -9.74 -22.06
C ILE A 147 12.50 -9.15 -23.48
N ALA A 148 11.67 -8.18 -23.81
CA ALA A 148 11.66 -7.54 -25.13
C ALA A 148 12.97 -6.80 -25.43
N GLN A 149 13.64 -6.26 -24.38
CA GLN A 149 14.96 -5.62 -24.49
C GLN A 149 16.14 -6.62 -24.46
N GLY A 150 15.90 -7.90 -24.21
CA GLY A 150 16.94 -8.92 -24.08
C GLY A 150 17.75 -8.85 -22.80
N GLU A 151 17.28 -8.17 -21.76
CA GLU A 151 17.94 -8.11 -20.45
C GLU A 151 17.75 -9.41 -19.65
N ILE A 152 16.61 -10.08 -19.81
CA ILE A 152 16.30 -11.36 -19.16
C ILE A 152 15.83 -12.41 -20.17
N GLN A 153 15.92 -13.67 -19.77
CA GLN A 153 15.59 -14.82 -20.62
C GLN A 153 14.12 -14.84 -21.00
N ALA A 154 13.82 -15.18 -22.26
CA ALA A 154 12.47 -15.49 -22.70
C ALA A 154 12.00 -16.87 -22.16
N GLY A 155 10.68 -17.03 -22.02
CA GLY A 155 10.06 -18.30 -21.64
C GLY A 155 10.11 -18.64 -20.15
N ILE A 156 10.60 -17.73 -19.31
CA ILE A 156 10.53 -17.88 -17.84
C ILE A 156 9.11 -17.58 -17.33
N ASN A 157 8.76 -18.16 -16.20
CA ASN A 157 7.48 -17.88 -15.55
C ASN A 157 7.57 -16.57 -14.75
N LEU A 158 6.95 -15.50 -15.27
CA LEU A 158 7.00 -14.16 -14.67
C LEU A 158 6.32 -14.07 -13.32
N ASP A 159 5.27 -14.86 -13.07
CA ASP A 159 4.64 -14.94 -11.75
C ASP A 159 5.61 -15.47 -10.70
N VAL A 160 6.37 -16.51 -11.03
CA VAL A 160 7.40 -17.08 -10.15
C VAL A 160 8.50 -16.04 -9.89
N VAL A 161 8.97 -15.35 -10.92
CA VAL A 161 9.99 -14.30 -10.77
C VAL A 161 9.49 -13.16 -9.86
N SER A 162 8.24 -12.73 -10.06
CA SER A 162 7.61 -11.75 -9.17
C SER A 162 7.56 -12.24 -7.72
N ASP A 163 7.14 -13.49 -7.50
CA ASP A 163 7.09 -14.06 -6.16
C ASP A 163 8.48 -14.20 -5.52
N MET A 164 9.52 -14.53 -6.30
CA MET A 164 10.91 -14.56 -5.83
C MET A 164 11.42 -13.17 -5.40
N LEU A 165 11.00 -12.11 -6.06
CA LEU A 165 11.40 -10.73 -5.73
C LEU A 165 10.69 -10.18 -4.50
N TYR A 166 9.39 -10.37 -4.40
CA TYR A 166 8.57 -9.75 -3.35
C TYR A 166 8.35 -10.64 -2.13
N GLY A 167 8.22 -11.95 -2.31
CA GLY A 167 7.92 -12.92 -1.24
C GLY A 167 8.90 -12.88 -0.06
N PRO A 168 10.23 -12.85 -0.27
CA PRO A 168 11.21 -12.81 0.81
C PRO A 168 11.09 -11.60 1.73
N ILE A 169 10.58 -10.46 1.23
CA ILE A 169 10.34 -9.25 2.03
C ILE A 169 9.22 -9.51 3.04
N TYR A 170 8.08 -10.02 2.57
CA TYR A 170 6.96 -10.38 3.45
C TYR A 170 7.35 -11.48 4.45
N PHE A 171 8.11 -12.47 4.01
CA PHE A 171 8.59 -13.54 4.87
C PHE A 171 9.46 -13.00 6.01
N ARG A 172 10.41 -12.11 5.74
CA ARG A 172 11.23 -11.49 6.79
C ARG A 172 10.40 -10.69 7.79
N ILE A 173 9.46 -9.91 7.30
CA ILE A 173 8.63 -9.05 8.15
C ILE A 173 7.65 -9.87 8.98
N LEU A 174 6.97 -10.85 8.39
CA LEU A 174 5.91 -11.62 9.04
C LEU A 174 6.45 -12.75 9.91
N ILE A 175 7.44 -13.49 9.42
CA ILE A 175 7.92 -14.71 10.08
C ILE A 175 9.12 -14.40 10.98
N TYR A 176 10.16 -13.77 10.44
CA TYR A 176 11.36 -13.46 11.21
C TYR A 176 11.19 -12.24 12.11
N LYS A 177 10.16 -11.38 11.86
CA LYS A 177 9.92 -10.11 12.59
C LYS A 177 11.11 -9.14 12.49
N GLU A 178 11.90 -9.27 11.44
CA GLU A 178 13.09 -8.45 11.18
C GLU A 178 12.79 -7.26 10.27
N LYS A 179 13.67 -6.27 10.31
CA LYS A 179 13.69 -5.19 9.32
C LYS A 179 14.33 -5.70 8.03
N VAL A 180 13.86 -5.17 6.92
CA VAL A 180 14.43 -5.37 5.59
C VAL A 180 15.37 -4.21 5.31
N ASP A 181 16.68 -4.48 5.26
CA ASP A 181 17.70 -3.47 4.97
C ASP A 181 18.13 -3.47 3.50
N SER A 182 18.87 -2.42 3.11
CA SER A 182 19.36 -2.23 1.74
C SER A 182 20.25 -3.40 1.29
N LYS A 183 21.10 -3.92 2.17
CA LYS A 183 22.01 -5.01 1.84
C LYS A 183 21.24 -6.29 1.48
N PHE A 184 20.16 -6.56 2.18
CA PHE A 184 19.27 -7.69 1.86
C PHE A 184 18.61 -7.49 0.48
N ILE A 185 18.08 -6.30 0.20
CA ILE A 185 17.44 -5.98 -1.09
C ILE A 185 18.43 -6.15 -2.24
N ASP A 186 19.62 -5.56 -2.14
CA ASP A 186 20.65 -5.62 -3.18
C ASP A 186 21.09 -7.07 -3.46
N SER A 187 21.21 -7.87 -2.39
CA SER A 187 21.54 -9.30 -2.49
C SER A 187 20.39 -10.09 -3.14
N LEU A 188 19.14 -9.85 -2.72
CA LEU A 188 17.95 -10.52 -3.27
C LEU A 188 17.83 -10.27 -4.78
N VAL A 189 17.82 -9.00 -5.18
CA VAL A 189 17.74 -8.62 -6.59
C VAL A 189 18.93 -9.21 -7.36
N GLY A 190 20.14 -9.09 -6.81
CA GLY A 190 21.34 -9.64 -7.45
C GLY A 190 21.29 -11.16 -7.67
N GLN A 191 20.72 -11.93 -6.74
CA GLN A 191 20.56 -13.39 -6.89
C GLN A 191 19.47 -13.74 -7.92
N VAL A 192 18.33 -13.07 -7.86
CA VAL A 192 17.24 -13.29 -8.84
C VAL A 192 17.73 -12.95 -10.26
N MET A 193 18.35 -11.79 -10.45
CA MET A 193 18.85 -11.37 -11.77
C MET A 193 19.92 -12.30 -12.33
N LYS A 194 20.78 -12.91 -11.50
CA LYS A 194 21.73 -13.96 -11.96
C LYS A 194 21.02 -15.22 -12.46
N GLY A 195 19.86 -15.54 -11.91
CA GLY A 195 19.09 -16.72 -12.32
C GLY A 195 18.29 -16.51 -13.60
N ILE A 196 17.92 -15.29 -13.92
CA ILE A 196 17.01 -14.97 -15.05
C ILE A 196 17.66 -14.10 -16.13
N GLY A 197 18.89 -13.60 -15.92
CA GLY A 197 19.62 -12.79 -16.90
C GLY A 197 19.77 -13.54 -18.23
N ALA A 198 19.74 -12.79 -19.33
CA ALA A 198 20.07 -13.35 -20.65
C ALA A 198 21.52 -13.86 -20.66
N PRO A 199 21.83 -14.92 -21.41
CA PRO A 199 23.17 -15.49 -21.52
C PRO A 199 24.18 -14.55 -22.15
#